data_67e1a283c2cd9015aa4e028faaa6c952
#
_entry.id   67e1a283c2cd9015aa4e028faaa6c952
#
_cell.length_a   1.000
_cell.length_b   1.000
_cell.length_c   1.000
_cell.angle_alpha   90.00
_cell.angle_beta   90.00
_cell.angle_gamma   90.00
#
_symmetry.space_group_name_H-M   'P 1'
#
loop_
_entity.id
_entity.type
_entity.pdbx_description
1 polymer ?
#
loop_
_entity_poly.entity_id
_entity_poly.type
_entity_poly.pdbx_seq_one_letter_code
_entity_poly.pdbx_strand_id
1 'polypeptide(L)'
;MMNIRSLGYIGIGAPDPAACLDFATRILGLMPARACPGEDWGTPAIPGSGPVSAGSGTAPDGSVYLKMDDQQWRIAVHPRAGRAGLLYMGFEVAGPLELEEALRELNAAGHAAHMGSAEEAAARAVTGIGRTHDPLGNVLELFYGPVKDRKFVSPHGMRFVAGELGVGHINLMAPLLAEAQDFYIRMLGFRLTDFIRFGGGNSANFLHCNARHHSVGLLKVADIPGVHHLMLEVDGIDQVGQCLERVEAAGVQITSTLGRHANDRMLSFYMASPFGFEVEIGCEGMRVGSDWTPCEFVEGDVWGHRGLDPETIQRNLAAMAGG
;
A
#
# COMPACT_ATOMS: atom_id res chain seq x y z
N MET A 1 7.44 -1.65 23.29
CA MET A 1 6.59 -2.09 22.15
C MET A 1 6.64 -0.97 21.11
N MET A 2 7.05 -1.31 19.93
CA MET A 2 7.18 -0.36 18.82
C MET A 2 5.86 0.36 18.53
N ASN A 3 5.92 1.61 18.08
CA ASN A 3 4.74 2.41 17.72
C ASN A 3 4.85 2.84 16.26
N ILE A 4 4.35 1.99 15.38
CA ILE A 4 4.22 2.30 13.95
C ILE A 4 3.10 3.32 13.76
N ARG A 5 3.39 4.40 13.03
CA ARG A 5 2.43 5.47 12.72
C ARG A 5 1.59 5.16 11.50
N SER A 6 2.22 4.66 10.44
CA SER A 6 1.53 4.38 9.17
C SER A 6 2.32 3.44 8.27
N LEU A 7 1.64 2.81 7.31
CA LEU A 7 2.25 2.30 6.09
C LEU A 7 2.56 3.51 5.19
N GLY A 8 3.79 4.01 5.25
CA GLY A 8 4.16 5.28 4.65
C GLY A 8 4.38 5.20 3.16
N TYR A 9 5.01 4.13 2.67
CA TYR A 9 5.27 3.91 1.25
C TYR A 9 5.44 2.44 0.91
N ILE A 10 5.36 2.12 -0.38
CA ILE A 10 5.71 0.80 -0.92
C ILE A 10 6.66 0.92 -2.12
N GLY A 11 7.50 -0.10 -2.28
CA GLY A 11 8.34 -0.29 -3.45
C GLY A 11 7.95 -1.55 -4.20
N ILE A 12 7.85 -1.44 -5.51
CA ILE A 12 7.44 -2.50 -6.44
C ILE A 12 8.59 -2.74 -7.42
N GLY A 13 8.85 -3.99 -7.76
CA GLY A 13 9.71 -4.33 -8.88
C GLY A 13 8.85 -4.69 -10.09
N ALA A 14 9.13 -4.14 -11.26
CA ALA A 14 8.41 -4.47 -12.49
C ALA A 14 9.34 -4.49 -13.70
N PRO A 15 9.05 -5.34 -14.71
CA PRO A 15 9.83 -5.35 -15.95
C PRO A 15 9.61 -4.07 -16.78
N ASP A 16 8.47 -3.41 -16.63
CA ASP A 16 8.11 -2.16 -17.32
C ASP A 16 7.57 -1.11 -16.32
N PRO A 17 8.45 -0.35 -15.65
CA PRO A 17 8.00 0.75 -14.79
C PRO A 17 7.24 1.85 -15.52
N ALA A 18 7.49 2.05 -16.82
CA ALA A 18 6.78 3.07 -17.61
C ALA A 18 5.31 2.71 -17.79
N ALA A 19 4.99 1.43 -18.03
CA ALA A 19 3.61 0.95 -18.06
C ALA A 19 2.94 1.11 -16.68
N CYS A 20 3.68 0.92 -15.59
CA CYS A 20 3.19 1.17 -14.23
C CYS A 20 2.90 2.67 -14.00
N LEU A 21 3.75 3.57 -14.49
CA LEU A 21 3.53 5.02 -14.41
C LEU A 21 2.28 5.43 -15.21
N ASP A 22 2.14 4.93 -16.44
CA ASP A 22 0.96 5.20 -17.28
C ASP A 22 -0.33 4.72 -16.61
N PHE A 23 -0.36 3.46 -16.14
CA PHE A 23 -1.51 2.91 -15.41
C PHE A 23 -1.85 3.77 -14.17
N ALA A 24 -0.87 4.08 -13.35
CA ALA A 24 -1.07 4.83 -12.12
C ALA A 24 -1.60 6.25 -12.37
N THR A 25 -1.13 6.92 -13.41
CA THR A 25 -1.56 8.28 -13.73
C THR A 25 -2.89 8.31 -14.47
N ARG A 26 -3.08 7.48 -15.50
CA ARG A 26 -4.29 7.50 -16.33
C ARG A 26 -5.48 6.79 -15.68
N ILE A 27 -5.26 5.72 -14.94
CA ILE A 27 -6.34 4.94 -14.34
C ILE A 27 -6.58 5.36 -12.89
N LEU A 28 -5.54 5.27 -12.04
CA LEU A 28 -5.68 5.54 -10.62
C LEU A 28 -5.75 7.05 -10.29
N GLY A 29 -5.21 7.90 -11.16
CA GLY A 29 -5.16 9.33 -10.92
C GLY A 29 -4.07 9.76 -9.93
N LEU A 30 -3.03 8.94 -9.76
CA LEU A 30 -1.83 9.32 -9.03
C LEU A 30 -1.04 10.36 -9.82
N MET A 31 -0.23 11.15 -9.14
CA MET A 31 0.59 12.19 -9.75
C MET A 31 2.04 11.71 -9.88
N PRO A 32 2.73 11.92 -11.02
CA PRO A 32 4.16 11.71 -11.14
C PRO A 32 4.89 12.56 -10.10
N ALA A 33 5.81 11.95 -9.36
CA ALA A 33 6.61 12.62 -8.34
C ALA A 33 7.90 13.18 -8.94
N ARG A 34 8.58 14.04 -8.19
CA ARG A 34 9.95 14.43 -8.48
C ARG A 34 10.87 13.22 -8.29
N ALA A 35 11.57 12.86 -9.35
CA ALA A 35 12.39 11.65 -9.39
C ALA A 35 13.89 11.95 -9.48
N CYS A 36 14.28 13.18 -9.87
CA CYS A 36 15.66 13.57 -10.04
C CYS A 36 16.05 14.73 -9.11
N PRO A 37 17.27 14.77 -8.57
CA PRO A 37 17.79 15.94 -7.87
C PRO A 37 17.79 17.16 -8.78
N GLY A 38 17.34 18.30 -8.26
CA GLY A 38 17.29 19.56 -9.01
C GLY A 38 16.14 19.67 -10.02
N GLU A 39 15.29 18.69 -10.13
CA GLU A 39 14.06 18.75 -10.92
C GLU A 39 13.17 19.88 -10.39
N ASP A 40 12.82 20.83 -11.27
CA ASP A 40 12.00 21.97 -10.89
C ASP A 40 10.54 21.52 -10.69
N TRP A 41 9.96 21.98 -9.63
CA TRP A 41 8.54 21.76 -9.33
C TRP A 41 7.60 22.56 -10.21
N GLY A 42 8.15 23.37 -11.14
CA GLY A 42 7.36 24.25 -11.96
C GLY A 42 6.40 25.05 -11.09
N THR A 43 6.87 25.98 -10.30
CA THR A 43 5.97 26.97 -9.65
C THR A 43 5.25 27.73 -10.75
N PRO A 44 3.90 27.86 -10.71
CA PRO A 44 3.23 28.68 -11.68
C PRO A 44 3.81 30.08 -11.60
N ALA A 45 4.29 30.59 -12.72
CA ALA A 45 4.76 31.98 -12.80
C ALA A 45 3.61 32.96 -12.53
N ILE A 46 2.37 32.49 -12.63
CA ILE A 46 1.16 33.28 -12.44
C ILE A 46 0.21 32.48 -11.50
N PRO A 47 -0.24 33.04 -10.37
CA PRO A 47 -1.23 32.42 -9.51
C PRO A 47 -2.49 32.04 -10.31
N GLY A 48 -2.91 30.80 -10.20
CA GLY A 48 -4.10 30.28 -10.89
C GLY A 48 -3.88 29.74 -12.31
N SER A 49 -2.67 29.72 -12.84
CA SER A 49 -2.34 29.22 -14.18
C SER A 49 -2.21 27.69 -14.27
N GLY A 50 -3.05 26.94 -13.62
CA GLY A 50 -3.16 25.49 -13.79
C GLY A 50 -2.22 24.64 -12.93
N PRO A 51 -2.35 23.32 -13.04
CA PRO A 51 -1.54 22.39 -12.26
C PRO A 51 -0.10 22.46 -12.70
N VAL A 52 0.76 22.47 -11.73
CA VAL A 52 2.19 22.43 -11.93
C VAL A 52 2.60 20.97 -11.92
N SER A 53 3.34 20.55 -12.93
CA SER A 53 3.97 19.24 -12.93
C SER A 53 4.83 19.08 -11.66
N ALA A 54 4.68 17.98 -10.95
CA ALA A 54 5.53 17.68 -9.82
C ALA A 54 6.90 17.12 -10.25
N GLY A 55 7.07 16.78 -11.50
CA GLY A 55 8.25 16.18 -12.07
C GLY A 55 7.89 15.17 -13.15
N SER A 56 8.92 14.53 -13.73
CA SER A 56 8.74 13.50 -14.76
C SER A 56 8.18 12.19 -14.21
N GLY A 57 8.29 11.97 -12.93
CA GLY A 57 8.03 10.67 -12.29
C GLY A 57 9.07 9.61 -12.57
N THR A 58 10.08 9.89 -13.40
CA THR A 58 11.05 8.88 -13.87
C THR A 58 12.47 9.29 -13.52
N ALA A 59 13.18 8.43 -12.81
CA ALA A 59 14.60 8.59 -12.48
C ALA A 59 15.52 8.06 -13.60
N PRO A 60 16.82 8.44 -13.61
CA PRO A 60 17.76 8.01 -14.63
C PRO A 60 17.98 6.50 -14.73
N ASP A 61 17.73 5.75 -13.65
CA ASP A 61 17.80 4.29 -13.62
C ASP A 61 16.53 3.61 -14.15
N GLY A 62 15.55 4.39 -14.60
CA GLY A 62 14.26 3.92 -15.06
C GLY A 62 13.23 3.66 -13.95
N SER A 63 13.58 3.88 -12.69
CA SER A 63 12.61 3.84 -11.60
C SER A 63 11.58 4.95 -11.75
N VAL A 64 10.31 4.65 -11.39
CA VAL A 64 9.25 5.65 -11.38
C VAL A 64 8.74 5.87 -9.96
N TYR A 65 8.31 7.11 -9.70
CA TYR A 65 7.85 7.56 -8.40
C TYR A 65 6.50 8.26 -8.52
N LEU A 66 5.59 7.91 -7.65
CA LEU A 66 4.20 8.35 -7.68
C LEU A 66 3.80 8.91 -6.33
N LYS A 67 3.08 10.01 -6.34
CA LYS A 67 2.53 10.64 -5.13
C LYS A 67 1.02 10.66 -5.15
N MET A 68 0.44 10.73 -3.95
CA MET A 68 -0.98 10.79 -3.71
C MET A 68 -1.37 11.83 -2.63
N ASP A 69 -0.38 12.48 -2.03
CA ASP A 69 -0.53 13.52 -1.01
C ASP A 69 0.71 14.44 -0.95
N ASP A 70 0.93 15.10 0.19
CA ASP A 70 2.03 16.03 0.41
C ASP A 70 3.41 15.38 0.57
N GLN A 71 3.51 14.06 0.69
CA GLN A 71 4.83 13.42 0.70
C GLN A 71 5.43 13.42 -0.71
N GLN A 72 6.75 13.43 -0.79
CA GLN A 72 7.45 13.47 -2.08
C GLN A 72 7.00 12.33 -2.99
N TRP A 73 6.85 11.13 -2.44
CA TRP A 73 6.25 9.99 -3.11
C TRP A 73 5.72 8.96 -2.10
N ARG A 74 4.81 8.11 -2.54
CA ARG A 74 4.22 7.02 -1.75
C ARG A 74 4.42 5.65 -2.39
N ILE A 75 4.54 5.60 -3.71
CA ILE A 75 4.73 4.37 -4.47
C ILE A 75 5.93 4.55 -5.38
N ALA A 76 6.91 3.66 -5.28
CA ALA A 76 8.04 3.56 -6.18
C ALA A 76 7.94 2.27 -6.99
N VAL A 77 8.29 2.31 -8.28
CA VAL A 77 8.42 1.11 -9.11
C VAL A 77 9.80 1.08 -9.70
N HIS A 78 10.54 0.03 -9.40
CA HIS A 78 11.93 -0.15 -9.83
C HIS A 78 12.04 -1.14 -10.97
N PRO A 79 12.93 -0.93 -11.95
CA PRO A 79 13.22 -1.91 -12.99
C PRO A 79 13.65 -3.24 -12.37
N ARG A 80 12.96 -4.31 -12.72
CA ARG A 80 13.25 -5.67 -12.25
C ARG A 80 12.90 -6.67 -13.33
N ALA A 81 13.84 -7.48 -13.75
CA ALA A 81 13.58 -8.56 -14.68
C ALA A 81 12.61 -9.60 -14.08
N GLY A 82 11.80 -10.22 -14.92
CA GLY A 82 10.84 -11.23 -14.52
C GLY A 82 9.52 -10.63 -14.03
N ARG A 83 8.88 -11.30 -13.09
CA ARG A 83 7.53 -10.95 -12.63
C ARG A 83 7.54 -9.67 -11.77
N ALA A 84 6.53 -8.81 -12.00
CA ALA A 84 6.25 -7.69 -11.11
C ALA A 84 5.80 -8.16 -9.72
N GLY A 85 6.04 -7.35 -8.69
CA GLY A 85 5.62 -7.64 -7.31
C GLY A 85 6.26 -6.73 -6.29
N LEU A 86 5.88 -6.92 -5.04
CA LEU A 86 6.39 -6.16 -3.91
C LEU A 86 7.90 -6.35 -3.73
N LEU A 87 8.61 -5.26 -3.48
CA LEU A 87 10.03 -5.25 -3.09
C LEU A 87 10.20 -4.91 -1.61
N TYR A 88 9.47 -3.91 -1.13
CA TYR A 88 9.53 -3.46 0.26
C TYR A 88 8.29 -2.68 0.69
N MET A 89 8.04 -2.66 1.99
CA MET A 89 7.03 -1.82 2.65
C MET A 89 7.72 -0.92 3.67
N GLY A 90 7.44 0.38 3.62
CA GLY A 90 7.97 1.36 4.57
C GLY A 90 6.95 1.66 5.66
N PHE A 91 7.33 1.45 6.91
CA PHE A 91 6.54 1.78 8.10
C PHE A 91 7.14 2.95 8.85
N GLU A 92 6.35 3.99 9.09
CA GLU A 92 6.79 5.21 9.76
C GLU A 92 6.85 5.02 11.27
N VAL A 93 7.97 5.41 11.88
CA VAL A 93 8.16 5.55 13.33
C VAL A 93 8.29 7.03 13.70
N ALA A 94 8.25 7.35 15.01
CA ALA A 94 8.19 8.73 15.46
C ALA A 94 9.46 9.54 15.19
N GLY A 95 10.64 8.91 15.29
CA GLY A 95 11.91 9.61 15.15
C GLY A 95 13.12 8.68 15.29
N PRO A 96 14.32 9.27 15.43
CA PRO A 96 15.56 8.49 15.48
C PRO A 96 15.63 7.55 16.68
N LEU A 97 15.17 7.97 17.85
CA LEU A 97 15.21 7.14 19.05
C LEU A 97 14.30 5.93 18.94
N GLU A 98 13.10 6.11 18.40
CA GLU A 98 12.16 5.03 18.15
C GLU A 98 12.67 4.06 17.08
N LEU A 99 13.39 4.55 16.05
CA LEU A 99 14.01 3.68 15.06
C LEU A 99 15.12 2.83 15.69
N GLU A 100 16.03 3.43 16.44
CA GLU A 100 17.12 2.71 17.15
C GLU A 100 16.55 1.66 18.09
N GLU A 101 15.57 2.03 18.91
CA GLU A 101 14.88 1.12 19.83
C GLU A 101 14.20 -0.05 19.09
N ALA A 102 13.51 0.25 17.98
CA ALA A 102 12.85 -0.75 17.15
C ALA A 102 13.84 -1.79 16.62
N LEU A 103 14.97 -1.36 16.06
CA LEU A 103 16.00 -2.26 15.56
C LEU A 103 16.64 -3.09 16.68
N ARG A 104 16.81 -2.49 17.86
CA ARG A 104 17.33 -3.18 19.03
C ARG A 104 16.36 -4.27 19.53
N GLU A 105 15.06 -3.96 19.63
CA GLU A 105 14.02 -4.92 20.04
C GLU A 105 13.90 -6.08 19.03
N LEU A 106 13.92 -5.81 17.74
CA LEU A 106 13.90 -6.82 16.68
C LEU A 106 15.08 -7.78 16.79
N ASN A 107 16.31 -7.25 16.92
CA ASN A 107 17.50 -8.08 17.05
C ASN A 107 17.49 -8.90 18.36
N ALA A 108 17.02 -8.34 19.46
CA ALA A 108 16.89 -9.06 20.72
C ALA A 108 15.89 -10.21 20.66
N ALA A 109 14.87 -10.10 19.78
CA ALA A 109 13.88 -11.14 19.51
C ALA A 109 14.33 -12.15 18.43
N GLY A 110 15.53 -11.99 17.86
CA GLY A 110 16.07 -12.89 16.84
C GLY A 110 15.70 -12.53 15.40
N HIS A 111 15.06 -11.37 15.18
CA HIS A 111 14.77 -10.84 13.84
C HIS A 111 15.94 -9.96 13.40
N ALA A 112 16.68 -10.39 12.38
CA ALA A 112 17.79 -9.62 11.85
C ALA A 112 17.34 -8.23 11.39
N ALA A 113 17.85 -7.18 12.01
CA ALA A 113 17.52 -5.81 11.69
C ALA A 113 18.77 -4.92 11.73
N HIS A 114 18.88 -3.97 10.82
CA HIS A 114 20.04 -3.09 10.71
C HIS A 114 19.65 -1.66 10.31
N MET A 115 20.45 -0.71 10.73
CA MET A 115 20.35 0.68 10.33
C MET A 115 20.80 0.81 8.86
N GLY A 116 20.04 1.55 8.06
CA GLY A 116 20.41 1.88 6.70
C GLY A 116 21.37 3.07 6.64
N SER A 117 22.02 3.26 5.49
CA SER A 117 22.91 4.38 5.25
C SER A 117 22.18 5.69 4.95
N ALA A 118 22.92 6.81 4.97
CA ALA A 118 22.37 8.12 4.58
C ALA A 118 21.93 8.14 3.11
N GLU A 119 22.65 7.42 2.23
CA GLU A 119 22.30 7.29 0.82
C GLU A 119 21.00 6.49 0.63
N GLU A 120 20.80 5.44 1.42
CA GLU A 120 19.55 4.66 1.42
C GLU A 120 18.37 5.49 1.92
N ALA A 121 18.56 6.28 2.98
CA ALA A 121 17.54 7.20 3.48
C ALA A 121 17.20 8.28 2.42
N ALA A 122 18.22 8.86 1.78
CA ALA A 122 18.03 9.84 0.70
C ALA A 122 17.28 9.24 -0.51
N ALA A 123 17.59 8.00 -0.89
CA ALA A 123 16.90 7.28 -1.97
C ALA A 123 15.42 7.00 -1.65
N ARG A 124 15.04 7.01 -0.37
CA ARG A 124 13.66 6.88 0.08
C ARG A 124 12.97 8.21 0.40
N ALA A 125 13.68 9.33 0.22
CA ALA A 125 13.21 10.66 0.62
C ALA A 125 12.77 10.72 2.09
N VAL A 126 13.59 10.15 2.98
CA VAL A 126 13.37 10.10 4.44
C VAL A 126 14.63 10.55 5.18
N THR A 127 14.50 10.89 6.46
CA THR A 127 15.64 11.33 7.29
C THR A 127 16.48 10.16 7.80
N GLY A 128 15.84 9.04 8.13
CA GLY A 128 16.53 7.83 8.56
C GLY A 128 15.71 6.58 8.27
N ILE A 129 16.39 5.46 8.12
CA ILE A 129 15.82 4.20 7.70
C ILE A 129 16.54 3.03 8.39
N GLY A 130 15.80 1.98 8.69
CA GLY A 130 16.32 0.68 9.09
C GLY A 130 15.57 -0.42 8.37
N ARG A 131 16.14 -1.64 8.31
CA ARG A 131 15.58 -2.76 7.57
C ARG A 131 15.48 -4.03 8.40
N THR A 132 14.44 -4.78 8.14
CA THR A 132 14.21 -6.14 8.63
C THR A 132 13.36 -6.93 7.61
N HIS A 133 12.96 -8.14 7.98
CA HIS A 133 12.02 -8.95 7.21
C HIS A 133 10.90 -9.43 8.12
N ASP A 134 9.71 -9.57 7.55
CA ASP A 134 8.62 -10.27 8.21
C ASP A 134 8.76 -11.80 8.05
N PRO A 135 7.98 -12.61 8.77
CA PRO A 135 8.02 -14.08 8.64
C PRO A 135 7.60 -14.62 7.28
N LEU A 136 6.97 -13.78 6.43
CA LEU A 136 6.59 -14.14 5.05
C LEU A 136 7.71 -13.86 4.05
N GLY A 137 8.84 -13.28 4.51
CA GLY A 137 10.00 -12.91 3.69
C GLY A 137 9.91 -11.54 3.03
N ASN A 138 8.90 -10.73 3.34
CA ASN A 138 8.82 -9.38 2.82
C ASN A 138 9.86 -8.46 3.50
N VAL A 139 10.52 -7.62 2.70
CA VAL A 139 11.41 -6.57 3.22
C VAL A 139 10.59 -5.48 3.87
N LEU A 140 10.87 -5.19 5.13
CA LEU A 140 10.29 -4.07 5.87
C LEU A 140 11.34 -2.99 6.09
N GLU A 141 10.98 -1.75 5.75
CA GLU A 141 11.76 -0.56 6.03
C GLU A 141 11.07 0.23 7.15
N LEU A 142 11.76 0.42 8.27
CA LEU A 142 11.30 1.31 9.34
C LEU A 142 11.95 2.67 9.11
N PHE A 143 11.18 3.75 9.07
CA PHE A 143 11.72 5.05 8.70
C PHE A 143 11.09 6.19 9.51
N TYR A 144 11.77 7.35 9.53
CA TYR A 144 11.23 8.58 10.08
C TYR A 144 11.58 9.80 9.21
N GLY A 145 10.81 10.88 9.40
CA GLY A 145 11.07 12.16 8.76
C GLY A 145 10.93 12.14 7.24
N PRO A 146 9.77 11.73 6.69
CA PRO A 146 9.55 11.76 5.25
C PRO A 146 9.59 13.17 4.69
N VAL A 147 10.22 13.35 3.54
CA VAL A 147 10.27 14.63 2.84
C VAL A 147 8.87 14.98 2.34
N LYS A 148 8.43 16.19 2.67
CA LYS A 148 7.18 16.76 2.18
C LYS A 148 7.47 17.79 1.10
N ASP A 149 6.73 17.72 0.02
CA ASP A 149 6.87 18.65 -1.09
C ASP A 149 5.57 19.36 -1.49
N ARG A 150 4.63 19.36 -0.61
CA ARG A 150 3.46 20.24 -0.51
C ARG A 150 2.44 20.25 -1.65
N LYS A 151 2.65 19.61 -2.78
CA LYS A 151 1.69 19.74 -3.87
C LYS A 151 1.34 18.39 -4.45
N PHE A 152 0.09 18.02 -4.25
CA PHE A 152 -0.55 16.93 -4.95
C PHE A 152 -1.69 17.49 -5.80
N VAL A 153 -1.65 17.23 -7.10
CA VAL A 153 -2.73 17.55 -8.05
C VAL A 153 -2.96 16.33 -8.91
N SER A 154 -4.04 15.62 -8.65
CA SER A 154 -4.41 14.48 -9.47
C SER A 154 -4.75 14.90 -10.91
N PRO A 155 -4.28 14.16 -11.91
CA PRO A 155 -4.69 14.41 -13.32
C PRO A 155 -6.20 14.20 -13.53
N HIS A 156 -6.89 13.51 -12.64
CA HIS A 156 -8.32 13.22 -12.70
C HIS A 156 -9.11 13.81 -11.52
N GLY A 157 -8.53 14.74 -10.76
CA GLY A 157 -9.20 15.34 -9.61
C GLY A 157 -9.41 14.39 -8.43
N MET A 158 -8.71 13.25 -8.41
CA MET A 158 -8.78 12.28 -7.29
C MET A 158 -8.24 12.91 -6.01
N ARG A 159 -8.93 12.67 -4.90
CA ARG A 159 -8.51 13.07 -3.56
C ARG A 159 -8.34 11.81 -2.73
N PHE A 160 -7.09 11.45 -2.46
CA PHE A 160 -6.78 10.27 -1.67
C PHE A 160 -6.83 10.57 -0.17
N VAL A 161 -7.37 9.63 0.58
CA VAL A 161 -7.37 9.65 2.04
C VAL A 161 -6.05 9.02 2.52
N ALA A 162 -5.01 9.86 2.58
CA ALA A 162 -3.63 9.47 2.91
C ALA A 162 -3.12 10.24 4.15
N GLY A 163 -2.05 11.03 4.03
CA GLY A 163 -1.50 11.79 5.15
C GLY A 163 -1.03 10.90 6.29
N GLU A 164 -1.54 11.13 7.49
CA GLU A 164 -1.23 10.35 8.70
C GLU A 164 -1.77 8.91 8.65
N LEU A 165 -2.74 8.63 7.80
CA LEU A 165 -3.29 7.30 7.60
C LEU A 165 -2.44 6.43 6.66
N GLY A 166 -1.43 7.02 6.03
CA GLY A 166 -0.52 6.30 5.11
C GLY A 166 -1.10 6.08 3.72
N VAL A 167 -0.45 5.21 2.96
CA VAL A 167 -0.79 4.91 1.55
C VAL A 167 -2.23 4.39 1.39
N GLY A 168 -2.67 3.59 2.33
CA GLY A 168 -3.89 2.82 2.30
C GLY A 168 -3.70 1.57 3.14
N HIS A 169 -4.08 0.41 2.60
CA HIS A 169 -3.69 -0.87 3.19
C HIS A 169 -3.10 -1.83 2.15
N ILE A 170 -2.34 -2.79 2.62
CA ILE A 170 -1.83 -3.90 1.83
C ILE A 170 -2.34 -5.22 2.40
N ASN A 171 -2.86 -6.10 1.55
CA ASN A 171 -3.28 -7.44 1.92
C ASN A 171 -2.25 -8.46 1.43
N LEU A 172 -1.62 -9.13 2.38
CA LEU A 172 -0.57 -10.12 2.15
C LEU A 172 -1.15 -11.53 2.17
N MET A 173 -0.73 -12.36 1.22
CA MET A 173 -0.94 -13.80 1.31
C MET A 173 -0.04 -14.35 2.41
N ALA A 174 -0.64 -14.97 3.41
CA ALA A 174 0.01 -15.36 4.65
C ALA A 174 -0.12 -16.88 4.94
N PRO A 175 0.65 -17.74 4.26
CA PRO A 175 0.66 -19.17 4.57
C PRO A 175 1.06 -19.43 6.04
N LEU A 176 1.97 -18.62 6.58
CA LEU A 176 2.40 -18.61 7.99
C LEU A 176 1.62 -17.55 8.78
N LEU A 177 0.27 -17.67 8.79
CA LEU A 177 -0.61 -16.64 9.37
C LEU A 177 -0.32 -16.35 10.84
N ALA A 178 -0.14 -17.39 11.65
CA ALA A 178 0.07 -17.22 13.08
C ALA A 178 1.38 -16.50 13.40
N GLU A 179 2.45 -16.88 12.72
CA GLU A 179 3.78 -16.29 12.86
C GLU A 179 3.80 -14.84 12.36
N ALA A 180 3.15 -14.59 11.21
CA ALA A 180 3.04 -13.24 10.67
C ALA A 180 2.23 -12.33 11.61
N GLN A 181 1.07 -12.78 12.06
CA GLN A 181 0.25 -12.01 13.00
C GLN A 181 1.00 -11.71 14.30
N ASP A 182 1.67 -12.72 14.89
CA ASP A 182 2.46 -12.55 16.11
C ASP A 182 3.57 -11.50 15.91
N PHE A 183 4.27 -11.54 14.78
CA PHE A 183 5.30 -10.57 14.43
C PHE A 183 4.73 -9.15 14.31
N TYR A 184 3.69 -8.94 13.52
CA TYR A 184 3.09 -7.61 13.35
C TYR A 184 2.54 -7.05 14.67
N ILE A 185 1.93 -7.88 15.52
CA ILE A 185 1.38 -7.44 16.80
C ILE A 185 2.49 -7.19 17.83
N ARG A 186 3.36 -8.18 18.09
CA ARG A 186 4.33 -8.08 19.19
C ARG A 186 5.56 -7.27 18.85
N MET A 187 6.06 -7.39 17.60
CA MET A 187 7.27 -6.67 17.20
C MET A 187 6.96 -5.28 16.69
N LEU A 188 5.97 -5.14 15.80
CA LEU A 188 5.66 -3.85 15.18
C LEU A 188 4.57 -3.04 15.92
N GLY A 189 3.92 -3.61 16.93
CA GLY A 189 2.93 -2.90 17.75
C GLY A 189 1.57 -2.69 17.07
N PHE A 190 1.27 -3.43 16.01
CA PHE A 190 -0.06 -3.45 15.42
C PHE A 190 -1.10 -4.03 16.39
N ARG A 191 -2.35 -3.71 16.17
CA ARG A 191 -3.47 -4.28 16.91
C ARG A 191 -4.40 -5.01 15.94
N LEU A 192 -4.94 -6.15 16.39
CA LEU A 192 -5.98 -6.85 15.65
C LEU A 192 -7.25 -5.99 15.63
N THR A 193 -7.78 -5.73 14.44
CA THR A 193 -9.05 -5.02 14.27
C THR A 193 -10.20 -6.00 14.28
N ASP A 194 -10.16 -6.96 13.38
CA ASP A 194 -11.12 -8.07 13.29
C ASP A 194 -10.56 -9.19 12.40
N PHE A 195 -11.37 -10.19 12.17
CA PHE A 195 -11.03 -11.30 11.28
C PHE A 195 -12.28 -11.96 10.68
N ILE A 196 -12.07 -12.56 9.50
CA ILE A 196 -13.10 -13.30 8.77
C ILE A 196 -12.65 -14.75 8.64
N ARG A 197 -13.54 -15.71 8.87
CA ARG A 197 -13.30 -17.13 8.62
C ARG A 197 -14.16 -17.62 7.46
N PHE A 198 -13.52 -18.04 6.39
CA PHE A 198 -14.18 -18.50 5.16
C PHE A 198 -14.48 -20.00 5.14
N GLY A 199 -14.18 -20.73 6.21
CA GLY A 199 -14.23 -22.20 6.21
C GLY A 199 -12.99 -22.83 5.54
N GLY A 200 -12.89 -24.18 5.62
CA GLY A 200 -11.76 -24.91 5.04
C GLY A 200 -10.38 -24.52 5.59
N GLY A 201 -10.30 -23.84 6.72
CA GLY A 201 -9.07 -23.31 7.29
C GLY A 201 -8.60 -21.97 6.70
N ASN A 202 -9.39 -21.37 5.80
CA ASN A 202 -9.10 -20.06 5.23
C ASN A 202 -9.56 -18.93 6.16
N SER A 203 -8.79 -17.85 6.23
CA SER A 203 -9.14 -16.67 7.03
C SER A 203 -8.44 -15.41 6.52
N ALA A 204 -9.01 -14.26 6.84
CA ALA A 204 -8.40 -12.95 6.70
C ALA A 204 -8.37 -12.26 8.06
N ASN A 205 -7.19 -11.79 8.48
CA ASN A 205 -7.00 -11.07 9.74
C ASN A 205 -6.52 -9.65 9.43
N PHE A 206 -7.18 -8.65 10.02
CA PHE A 206 -6.96 -7.25 9.72
C PHE A 206 -6.29 -6.54 10.89
N LEU A 207 -5.18 -5.83 10.60
CA LEU A 207 -4.31 -5.24 11.61
C LEU A 207 -4.16 -3.74 11.39
N HIS A 208 -4.37 -2.93 12.43
CA HIS A 208 -4.21 -1.48 12.38
C HIS A 208 -3.03 -0.99 13.23
N CYS A 209 -2.42 0.11 12.77
CA CYS A 209 -1.41 0.86 13.52
C CYS A 209 -1.85 2.31 13.80
N ASN A 210 -2.91 2.76 13.15
CA ASN A 210 -3.51 4.09 13.32
C ASN A 210 -5.05 4.00 13.24
N ALA A 211 -5.73 5.11 12.98
CA ALA A 211 -7.20 5.14 12.93
C ALA A 211 -7.81 4.47 11.68
N ARG A 212 -7.02 4.11 10.65
CA ARG A 212 -7.50 3.30 9.53
C ARG A 212 -7.88 1.91 10.05
N HIS A 213 -9.01 1.37 9.59
CA HIS A 213 -9.50 0.05 10.02
C HIS A 213 -8.40 -1.01 9.97
N HIS A 214 -7.61 -1.02 8.92
CA HIS A 214 -6.39 -1.81 8.83
C HIS A 214 -5.38 -1.17 7.88
N SER A 215 -4.10 -1.35 8.17
CA SER A 215 -2.99 -0.99 7.31
C SER A 215 -2.35 -2.23 6.70
N VAL A 216 -2.50 -3.38 7.35
CA VAL A 216 -2.05 -4.69 6.89
C VAL A 216 -3.18 -5.70 7.07
N GLY A 217 -3.51 -6.40 6.00
CA GLY A 217 -4.33 -7.61 6.04
C GLY A 217 -3.47 -8.85 5.82
N LEU A 218 -3.76 -9.92 6.54
CA LEU A 218 -3.10 -11.22 6.42
C LEU A 218 -4.13 -12.25 5.95
N LEU A 219 -4.01 -12.69 4.69
CA LEU A 219 -4.98 -13.55 4.03
C LEU A 219 -4.40 -14.97 3.88
N LYS A 220 -4.97 -15.93 4.60
CA LYS A 220 -4.65 -17.36 4.45
C LYS A 220 -5.67 -18.02 3.52
N VAL A 221 -5.35 -18.07 2.24
CA VAL A 221 -6.18 -18.73 1.20
C VAL A 221 -5.35 -19.75 0.40
N ALA A 222 -4.05 -19.54 0.29
CA ALA A 222 -3.12 -20.43 -0.38
C ALA A 222 -1.82 -20.55 0.43
N ASP A 223 -1.06 -21.62 0.15
CA ASP A 223 0.26 -21.84 0.80
C ASP A 223 1.40 -21.12 0.05
N ILE A 224 1.10 -20.02 -0.63
CA ILE A 224 2.07 -19.19 -1.35
C ILE A 224 2.09 -17.77 -0.73
N PRO A 225 3.28 -17.21 -0.46
CA PRO A 225 3.39 -15.82 -0.06
C PRO A 225 3.18 -14.90 -1.26
N GLY A 226 2.87 -13.63 -0.98
CA GLY A 226 2.73 -12.60 -2.00
C GLY A 226 1.82 -11.48 -1.55
N VAL A 227 1.39 -10.67 -2.48
CA VAL A 227 0.42 -9.60 -2.26
C VAL A 227 -0.87 -9.98 -2.98
N HIS A 228 -1.99 -9.88 -2.28
CA HIS A 228 -3.31 -9.97 -2.91
C HIS A 228 -3.64 -8.62 -3.56
N HIS A 229 -3.67 -7.55 -2.76
CA HIS A 229 -3.95 -6.21 -3.28
C HIS A 229 -3.31 -5.08 -2.46
N LEU A 230 -3.21 -3.93 -3.11
CA LEU A 230 -3.00 -2.63 -2.50
C LEU A 230 -4.29 -1.84 -2.60
N MET A 231 -4.83 -1.39 -1.48
CA MET A 231 -5.99 -0.50 -1.45
C MET A 231 -5.56 0.96 -1.37
N LEU A 232 -6.17 1.80 -2.20
CA LEU A 232 -6.05 3.25 -2.17
C LEU A 232 -7.43 3.84 -1.86
N GLU A 233 -7.55 4.49 -0.71
CA GLU A 233 -8.80 5.12 -0.29
C GLU A 233 -8.94 6.52 -0.90
N VAL A 234 -10.12 6.82 -1.43
CA VAL A 234 -10.53 8.13 -1.94
C VAL A 234 -11.64 8.71 -1.08
N ASP A 235 -11.86 10.04 -1.17
CA ASP A 235 -12.73 10.75 -0.24
C ASP A 235 -14.23 10.64 -0.56
N GLY A 236 -14.64 9.94 -1.63
CA GLY A 236 -16.05 9.78 -1.93
C GLY A 236 -16.39 8.84 -3.07
N ILE A 237 -17.66 8.43 -3.09
CA ILE A 237 -18.22 7.47 -4.05
C ILE A 237 -18.06 7.91 -5.51
N ASP A 238 -18.18 9.20 -5.80
CA ASP A 238 -18.05 9.72 -7.18
C ASP A 238 -16.65 9.43 -7.72
N GLN A 239 -15.63 9.48 -6.91
CA GLN A 239 -14.26 9.17 -7.31
C GLN A 239 -14.06 7.68 -7.57
N VAL A 240 -14.72 6.81 -6.77
CA VAL A 240 -14.76 5.36 -7.04
C VAL A 240 -15.44 5.10 -8.39
N GLY A 241 -16.60 5.71 -8.63
CA GLY A 241 -17.34 5.60 -9.90
C GLY A 241 -16.54 6.09 -11.11
N GLN A 242 -15.92 7.27 -10.99
CA GLN A 242 -15.08 7.82 -12.06
C GLN A 242 -13.85 6.96 -12.35
N CYS A 243 -13.26 6.32 -11.32
CA CYS A 243 -12.18 5.37 -11.53
C CYS A 243 -12.68 4.11 -12.24
N LEU A 244 -13.84 3.58 -11.84
CA LEU A 244 -14.47 2.43 -12.48
C LEU A 244 -14.73 2.69 -13.98
N GLU A 245 -15.28 3.86 -14.34
CA GLU A 245 -15.48 4.25 -15.74
C GLU A 245 -14.16 4.26 -16.53
N ARG A 246 -13.06 4.77 -15.94
CA ARG A 246 -11.73 4.75 -16.59
C ARG A 246 -11.20 3.35 -16.79
N VAL A 247 -11.39 2.47 -15.80
CA VAL A 247 -11.01 1.04 -15.86
C VAL A 247 -11.74 0.34 -17.00
N GLU A 248 -13.07 0.52 -17.10
CA GLU A 248 -13.90 -0.05 -18.14
C GLU A 248 -13.53 0.48 -19.54
N ALA A 249 -13.37 1.81 -19.66
CA ALA A 249 -12.99 2.46 -20.92
C ALA A 249 -11.60 2.03 -21.42
N ALA A 250 -10.69 1.72 -20.50
CA ALA A 250 -9.34 1.25 -20.83
C ALA A 250 -9.25 -0.27 -21.04
N GLY A 251 -10.34 -1.02 -20.83
CA GLY A 251 -10.37 -2.47 -20.92
C GLY A 251 -9.52 -3.16 -19.84
N VAL A 252 -9.27 -2.51 -18.72
CA VAL A 252 -8.58 -3.13 -17.58
C VAL A 252 -9.51 -4.14 -16.92
N GLN A 253 -9.01 -5.32 -16.61
CA GLN A 253 -9.80 -6.37 -15.99
C GLN A 253 -10.25 -5.98 -14.59
N ILE A 254 -11.57 -5.95 -14.34
CA ILE A 254 -12.16 -5.89 -13.01
C ILE A 254 -12.09 -7.28 -12.42
N THR A 255 -11.33 -7.46 -11.34
CA THR A 255 -11.11 -8.74 -10.68
C THR A 255 -12.16 -8.99 -9.60
N SER A 256 -12.71 -7.94 -8.99
CA SER A 256 -13.88 -8.00 -8.14
C SER A 256 -14.79 -6.80 -8.39
N THR A 257 -16.09 -7.07 -8.52
CA THR A 257 -17.09 -6.05 -8.83
C THR A 257 -17.26 -5.04 -7.71
N LEU A 258 -17.89 -3.89 -8.01
CA LEU A 258 -18.27 -2.94 -6.97
C LEU A 258 -19.09 -3.63 -5.89
N GLY A 259 -18.74 -3.36 -4.64
CA GLY A 259 -19.36 -3.97 -3.48
C GLY A 259 -19.10 -3.18 -2.20
N ARG A 260 -19.63 -3.68 -1.09
CA ARG A 260 -19.41 -3.12 0.24
C ARG A 260 -19.00 -4.21 1.20
N HIS A 261 -17.84 -4.07 1.80
CA HIS A 261 -17.35 -4.96 2.84
C HIS A 261 -18.22 -4.91 4.11
N ALA A 262 -18.31 -6.03 4.80
CA ALA A 262 -19.07 -6.13 6.04
C ALA A 262 -18.28 -5.58 7.25
N ASN A 263 -16.96 -5.83 7.28
CA ASN A 263 -16.10 -5.53 8.41
C ASN A 263 -15.69 -4.05 8.48
N ASP A 264 -15.11 -3.49 7.42
CA ASP A 264 -14.61 -2.12 7.41
C ASP A 264 -15.52 -1.11 6.71
N ARG A 265 -16.65 -1.58 6.16
CA ARG A 265 -17.65 -0.78 5.44
C ARG A 265 -17.14 -0.13 4.15
N MET A 266 -15.94 -0.44 3.72
CA MET A 266 -15.39 0.08 2.48
C MET A 266 -16.32 -0.23 1.30
N LEU A 267 -16.66 0.79 0.55
CA LEU A 267 -17.29 0.68 -0.78
C LEU A 267 -16.17 0.70 -1.81
N SER A 268 -15.97 -0.39 -2.50
CA SER A 268 -14.79 -0.54 -3.37
C SER A 268 -15.02 -1.49 -4.53
N PHE A 269 -14.07 -1.53 -5.44
CA PHE A 269 -13.91 -2.57 -6.47
C PHE A 269 -12.43 -2.85 -6.69
N TYR A 270 -12.13 -3.99 -7.31
CA TYR A 270 -10.76 -4.46 -7.53
C TYR A 270 -10.46 -4.59 -9.01
N MET A 271 -9.22 -4.31 -9.38
CA MET A 271 -8.74 -4.39 -10.75
C MET A 271 -7.36 -5.04 -10.85
N ALA A 272 -7.09 -5.70 -11.96
CA ALA A 272 -5.75 -6.14 -12.31
C ALA A 272 -4.83 -4.93 -12.53
N SER A 273 -3.56 -5.08 -12.18
CA SER A 273 -2.59 -4.00 -12.33
C SER A 273 -1.24 -4.51 -12.87
N PRO A 274 -0.43 -3.63 -13.46
CA PRO A 274 0.94 -3.97 -13.86
C PRO A 274 1.90 -4.09 -12.67
N PHE A 275 1.44 -3.92 -11.45
CA PHE A 275 2.24 -4.06 -10.22
C PHE A 275 2.47 -5.52 -9.82
N GLY A 276 1.79 -6.48 -10.48
CA GLY A 276 1.87 -7.91 -10.17
C GLY A 276 0.94 -8.37 -9.04
N PHE A 277 0.02 -7.51 -8.63
CA PHE A 277 -1.07 -7.76 -7.67
C PHE A 277 -2.24 -6.84 -7.98
N GLU A 278 -3.39 -7.09 -7.37
CA GLU A 278 -4.59 -6.28 -7.60
C GLU A 278 -4.48 -4.90 -6.93
N VAL A 279 -5.19 -3.92 -7.50
CA VAL A 279 -5.43 -2.62 -6.86
C VAL A 279 -6.91 -2.52 -6.52
N GLU A 280 -7.19 -2.14 -5.28
CA GLU A 280 -8.51 -1.78 -4.80
C GLU A 280 -8.63 -0.26 -4.73
N ILE A 281 -9.72 0.30 -5.28
CA ILE A 281 -10.10 1.71 -5.09
C ILE A 281 -11.40 1.72 -4.29
N GLY A 282 -11.37 2.41 -3.14
CA GLY A 282 -12.52 2.44 -2.24
C GLY A 282 -12.70 3.76 -1.50
N CYS A 283 -13.85 3.91 -0.86
CA CYS A 283 -14.19 5.05 -0.01
C CYS A 283 -15.03 4.60 1.20
N GLU A 284 -15.24 5.55 2.12
CA GLU A 284 -16.08 5.34 3.32
C GLU A 284 -15.55 4.26 4.28
N GLY A 285 -14.25 3.96 4.24
CA GLY A 285 -13.65 3.01 5.17
C GLY A 285 -13.80 3.43 6.63
N MET A 286 -14.18 2.47 7.46
CA MET A 286 -14.37 2.68 8.89
C MET A 286 -13.08 3.16 9.57
N ARG A 287 -13.24 3.98 10.62
CA ARG A 287 -12.15 4.39 11.50
C ARG A 287 -12.28 3.69 12.84
N VAL A 288 -11.14 3.23 13.37
CA VAL A 288 -11.05 2.58 14.67
C VAL A 288 -10.47 3.51 15.71
N GLY A 289 -11.01 3.44 16.92
CA GLY A 289 -10.55 4.19 18.08
C GLY A 289 -9.64 3.36 19.00
N SER A 290 -9.17 3.98 20.07
CA SER A 290 -8.34 3.32 21.09
C SER A 290 -9.10 2.27 21.89
N ASP A 291 -10.42 2.35 21.93
CA ASP A 291 -11.37 1.47 22.61
C ASP A 291 -11.92 0.36 21.71
N TRP A 292 -11.37 0.21 20.51
CA TRP A 292 -11.82 -0.82 19.57
C TRP A 292 -11.63 -2.24 20.13
N THR A 293 -12.69 -3.04 20.01
CA THR A 293 -12.69 -4.45 20.40
C THR A 293 -12.77 -5.32 19.14
N PRO A 294 -11.81 -6.24 18.92
CA PRO A 294 -11.84 -7.15 17.79
C PRO A 294 -13.08 -8.04 17.79
N CYS A 295 -13.65 -8.27 16.60
CA CYS A 295 -14.75 -9.20 16.41
C CYS A 295 -14.53 -10.11 15.20
N GLU A 296 -15.25 -11.22 15.19
CA GLU A 296 -15.29 -12.18 14.09
C GLU A 296 -16.43 -11.85 13.14
N PHE A 297 -16.13 -11.85 11.84
CA PHE A 297 -17.13 -11.79 10.77
C PHE A 297 -17.22 -13.13 10.08
N VAL A 298 -18.45 -13.54 9.73
CA VAL A 298 -18.72 -14.79 9.00
C VAL A 298 -18.90 -14.56 7.51
N GLU A 299 -19.14 -13.31 7.12
CA GLU A 299 -19.27 -12.86 5.74
C GLU A 299 -18.31 -11.69 5.49
N GLY A 300 -17.68 -11.68 4.31
CA GLY A 300 -16.76 -10.61 3.90
C GLY A 300 -17.48 -9.37 3.44
N ASP A 301 -18.70 -9.53 2.90
CA ASP A 301 -19.40 -8.47 2.18
C ASP A 301 -20.85 -8.33 2.60
N VAL A 302 -21.34 -7.09 2.60
CA VAL A 302 -22.77 -6.80 2.73
C VAL A 302 -23.47 -7.05 1.40
N TRP A 303 -22.80 -6.72 0.30
CA TRP A 303 -23.23 -6.96 -1.08
C TRP A 303 -22.07 -6.72 -2.06
N GLY A 304 -22.21 -7.26 -3.27
CA GLY A 304 -21.24 -7.06 -4.37
C GLY A 304 -20.01 -7.93 -4.23
N HIS A 305 -18.85 -7.39 -4.60
CA HIS A 305 -17.51 -8.00 -4.56
C HIS A 305 -17.46 -9.44 -5.13
N ARG A 306 -18.14 -9.65 -6.26
CA ARG A 306 -18.04 -10.94 -6.96
C ARG A 306 -16.61 -11.12 -7.47
N GLY A 307 -15.95 -12.17 -7.03
CA GLY A 307 -14.55 -12.44 -7.37
C GLY A 307 -13.61 -12.52 -6.16
N LEU A 308 -14.12 -12.28 -4.93
CA LEU A 308 -13.34 -12.43 -3.69
C LEU A 308 -13.51 -13.80 -3.01
N ASP A 309 -14.13 -14.76 -3.67
CA ASP A 309 -14.13 -16.13 -3.15
C ASP A 309 -12.72 -16.76 -3.26
N PRO A 310 -12.37 -17.68 -2.34
CA PRO A 310 -11.02 -18.25 -2.27
C PRO A 310 -10.54 -18.91 -3.57
N GLU A 311 -11.43 -19.54 -4.34
CA GLU A 311 -11.08 -20.22 -5.60
C GLU A 311 -10.73 -19.19 -6.68
N THR A 312 -11.50 -18.09 -6.76
CA THR A 312 -11.23 -16.99 -7.70
C THR A 312 -9.94 -16.27 -7.35
N ILE A 313 -9.70 -15.99 -6.07
CA ILE A 313 -8.44 -15.38 -5.59
C ILE A 313 -7.25 -16.25 -6.01
N GLN A 314 -7.28 -17.57 -5.75
CA GLN A 314 -6.21 -18.48 -6.13
C GLN A 314 -5.98 -18.49 -7.65
N ARG A 315 -7.05 -18.52 -8.45
CA ARG A 315 -6.98 -18.47 -9.91
C ARG A 315 -6.37 -17.17 -10.41
N ASN A 316 -6.78 -16.01 -9.87
CA ASN A 316 -6.25 -14.70 -10.25
C ASN A 316 -4.76 -14.58 -9.90
N LEU A 317 -4.36 -15.02 -8.71
CA LEU A 317 -2.96 -15.04 -8.30
C LEU A 317 -2.12 -15.95 -9.21
N ALA A 318 -2.62 -17.12 -9.60
CA ALA A 318 -1.94 -18.03 -10.51
C ALA A 318 -1.81 -17.42 -11.92
N ALA A 319 -2.84 -16.74 -12.42
CA ALA A 319 -2.79 -16.04 -13.70
C ALA A 319 -1.75 -14.91 -13.71
N MET A 320 -1.71 -14.11 -12.65
CA MET A 320 -0.68 -13.07 -12.46
C MET A 320 0.72 -13.67 -12.23
N ALA A 321 0.81 -14.96 -11.84
CA ALA A 321 2.06 -15.67 -11.64
C ALA A 321 2.63 -16.26 -12.94
N GLY A 322 1.78 -16.58 -13.90
CA GLY A 322 2.14 -17.29 -15.13
C GLY A 322 2.35 -16.40 -16.36
N GLY A 323 2.10 -15.11 -16.26
CA GLY A 323 2.41 -14.11 -17.28
C GLY A 323 3.75 -13.45 -16.95
#